data_8f9c05e02c34d06861ead293e4bbf3ed
#
_entry.id   8f9c05e02c34d06861ead293e4bbf3ed
#
_cell.length_a   1.000
_cell.length_b   1.000
_cell.length_c   1.000
_cell.angle_alpha   90.00
_cell.angle_beta   90.00
_cell.angle_gamma   90.00
#
_symmetry.space_group_name_H-M   'P 1'
#
loop_
_entity.id
_entity.type
_entity.pdbx_description
1 polymer ?
#
loop_
_entity_poly.entity_id
_entity_poly.type
_entity_poly.pdbx_seq_one_letter_code
_entity_poly.pdbx_strand_id
1 'polypeptide(L)'
;MLAYNCSPSFNWKKHLNDNEIASFQKEIAKMGYKFQFITLAGFHTQNIAIFELAEKYRKEGMSAYSRIQEQEFAREKDGYTSVKHQREVGTSYFDAVSNTIS
;
A
#
# COMPACT_ATOMS: atom_id res chain seq x y z
N MET A 1 -10.24 -22.03 15.17
CA MET A 1 -9.79 -20.63 15.20
C MET A 1 -10.83 -19.73 14.55
N LEU A 2 -11.22 -18.65 15.22
CA LEU A 2 -12.15 -17.68 14.66
C LEU A 2 -11.38 -16.64 13.87
N ALA A 3 -11.90 -16.28 12.68
CA ALA A 3 -11.34 -15.24 11.83
C ALA A 3 -12.30 -14.06 11.74
N TYR A 4 -11.76 -12.86 11.64
CA TYR A 4 -12.56 -11.64 11.55
C TYR A 4 -12.10 -10.80 10.35
N ASN A 5 -13.05 -10.44 9.50
CA ASN A 5 -12.80 -9.55 8.38
C ASN A 5 -13.12 -8.11 8.76
N CYS A 6 -12.10 -7.27 8.81
CA CYS A 6 -12.25 -5.83 9.01
C CYS A 6 -12.62 -5.22 7.65
N SER A 7 -13.91 -5.16 7.35
CA SER A 7 -14.39 -4.81 6.01
C SER A 7 -14.01 -3.37 5.60
N PRO A 8 -13.46 -3.18 4.38
CA PRO A 8 -13.18 -1.85 3.87
C PRO A 8 -14.45 -1.07 3.46
N SER A 9 -15.59 -1.74 3.35
CA SER A 9 -16.85 -1.07 3.06
C SER A 9 -17.52 -0.49 4.29
N PHE A 10 -17.07 -0.88 5.49
CA PHE A 10 -17.55 -0.29 6.74
C PHE A 10 -16.85 1.04 7.00
N ASN A 11 -17.61 2.09 7.22
CA ASN A 11 -17.02 3.41 7.49
C ASN A 11 -16.63 3.50 8.98
N TRP A 12 -15.41 3.11 9.28
CA TRP A 12 -14.89 2.97 10.64
C TRP A 12 -14.99 4.28 11.43
N LYS A 13 -14.54 5.37 10.84
CA LYS A 13 -14.49 6.68 11.48
C LYS A 13 -15.87 7.26 11.74
N LYS A 14 -16.86 6.90 10.92
CA LYS A 14 -18.24 7.34 11.08
C LYS A 14 -18.92 6.68 12.28
N HIS A 15 -18.59 5.41 12.56
CA HIS A 15 -19.27 4.62 13.56
C HIS A 15 -18.49 4.46 14.86
N LEU A 16 -17.17 4.65 14.83
CA LEU A 16 -16.28 4.44 15.97
C LEU A 16 -15.40 5.68 16.17
N ASN A 17 -15.10 6.00 17.44
CA ASN A 17 -14.14 7.05 17.73
C ASN A 17 -12.70 6.53 17.57
N ASP A 18 -11.73 7.43 17.66
CA ASP A 18 -10.31 7.07 17.45
C ASP A 18 -9.81 6.04 18.46
N ASN A 19 -10.23 6.13 19.72
CA ASN A 19 -9.82 5.18 20.76
C ASN A 19 -10.40 3.79 20.49
N GLU A 20 -11.65 3.72 20.07
CA GLU A 20 -12.30 2.46 19.72
C GLU A 20 -11.63 1.81 18.53
N ILE A 21 -11.32 2.59 17.49
CA ILE A 21 -10.61 2.10 16.31
C ILE A 21 -9.23 1.58 16.71
N ALA A 22 -8.49 2.34 17.51
CA ALA A 22 -7.12 1.97 17.90
C ALA A 22 -7.07 0.69 18.73
N SER A 23 -8.09 0.40 19.53
CA SER A 23 -8.14 -0.79 20.39
C SER A 23 -8.90 -1.95 19.77
N PHE A 24 -9.47 -1.78 18.59
CA PHE A 24 -10.41 -2.75 17.99
C PHE A 24 -9.80 -4.15 17.87
N GLN A 25 -8.58 -4.26 17.33
CA GLN A 25 -7.94 -5.56 17.13
C GLN A 25 -7.71 -6.30 18.43
N LYS A 26 -7.30 -5.58 19.46
CA LYS A 26 -7.06 -6.17 20.78
C LYS A 26 -8.36 -6.67 21.41
N GLU A 27 -9.43 -5.90 21.27
CA GLU A 27 -10.73 -6.26 21.85
C GLU A 27 -11.32 -7.50 21.18
N ILE A 28 -11.31 -7.58 19.86
CA ILE A 28 -11.82 -8.75 19.15
C ILE A 28 -10.92 -9.98 19.35
N ALA A 29 -9.62 -9.77 19.54
CA ALA A 29 -8.70 -10.86 19.86
C ALA A 29 -9.03 -11.48 21.22
N LYS A 30 -9.41 -10.68 22.21
CA LYS A 30 -9.88 -11.17 23.51
C LYS A 30 -11.12 -12.01 23.40
N MET A 31 -11.95 -11.76 22.39
CA MET A 31 -13.18 -12.51 22.13
C MET A 31 -12.93 -13.82 21.36
N GLY A 32 -11.67 -14.13 21.02
CA GLY A 32 -11.30 -15.35 20.31
C GLY A 32 -10.97 -15.18 18.85
N TYR A 33 -11.09 -13.97 18.28
CA TYR A 33 -10.78 -13.69 16.88
C TYR A 33 -9.28 -13.39 16.74
N LYS A 34 -8.47 -14.44 16.79
CA LYS A 34 -7.01 -14.33 16.73
C LYS A 34 -6.49 -14.07 15.32
N PHE A 35 -7.21 -14.51 14.29
CA PHE A 35 -6.88 -14.24 12.90
C PHE A 35 -7.76 -13.11 12.38
N GLN A 36 -7.12 -12.00 11.96
CA GLN A 36 -7.82 -10.80 11.50
C GLN A 36 -7.23 -10.35 10.18
N PHE A 37 -8.07 -9.85 9.29
CA PHE A 37 -7.64 -9.39 7.99
C PHE A 37 -8.53 -8.27 7.48
N ILE A 38 -8.01 -7.49 6.53
CA ILE A 38 -8.75 -6.44 5.85
C ILE A 38 -8.83 -6.85 4.37
N THR A 39 -10.03 -7.21 3.94
CA THR A 39 -10.26 -7.63 2.55
C THR A 39 -9.94 -6.49 1.60
N LEU A 40 -9.14 -6.75 0.57
CA LEU A 40 -8.82 -5.79 -0.48
C LEU A 40 -8.11 -4.52 0.00
N ALA A 41 -7.41 -4.57 1.16
CA ALA A 41 -6.69 -3.41 1.68
C ALA A 41 -5.65 -2.89 0.67
N GLY A 42 -4.90 -3.79 0.03
CA GLY A 42 -3.93 -3.41 -0.99
C GLY A 42 -4.57 -2.75 -2.20
N PHE A 43 -5.69 -3.31 -2.65
CA PHE A 43 -6.47 -2.77 -3.78
C PHE A 43 -6.91 -1.33 -3.50
N HIS A 44 -7.51 -1.09 -2.33
CA HIS A 44 -7.97 0.26 -1.97
C HIS A 44 -6.82 1.23 -1.79
N THR A 45 -5.73 0.81 -1.16
CA THR A 45 -4.56 1.65 -0.95
C THR A 45 -3.94 2.07 -2.29
N GLN A 46 -3.79 1.14 -3.23
CA GLN A 46 -3.26 1.44 -4.56
C GLN A 46 -4.20 2.36 -5.34
N ASN A 47 -5.49 2.10 -5.28
CA ASN A 47 -6.47 2.88 -6.04
C ASN A 47 -6.51 4.34 -5.59
N ILE A 48 -6.53 4.61 -4.28
CA ILE A 48 -6.54 6.01 -3.81
C ILE A 48 -5.22 6.70 -4.14
N ALA A 49 -4.09 6.00 -4.02
CA ALA A 49 -2.79 6.57 -4.34
C ALA A 49 -2.67 6.93 -5.83
N ILE A 50 -3.14 6.02 -6.70
CA ILE A 50 -3.13 6.25 -8.16
C ILE A 50 -4.09 7.38 -8.54
N PHE A 51 -5.27 7.42 -7.94
CA PHE A 51 -6.24 8.48 -8.18
C PHE A 51 -5.66 9.85 -7.84
N GLU A 52 -5.04 9.97 -6.66
CA GLU A 52 -4.41 11.23 -6.23
C GLU A 52 -3.24 11.62 -7.14
N LEU A 53 -2.43 10.65 -7.54
CA LEU A 53 -1.33 10.90 -8.46
C LEU A 53 -1.84 11.41 -9.80
N ALA A 54 -2.86 10.76 -10.36
CA ALA A 54 -3.44 11.16 -11.66
C ALA A 54 -3.97 12.60 -11.61
N GLU A 55 -4.65 12.95 -10.53
CA GLU A 55 -5.18 14.30 -10.33
C GLU A 55 -4.06 15.35 -10.27
N LYS A 56 -3.01 15.06 -9.50
CA LYS A 56 -1.86 15.97 -9.36
C LYS A 56 -1.01 16.02 -10.63
N TYR A 57 -0.85 14.89 -11.30
CA TYR A 57 -0.08 14.81 -12.54
C TYR A 57 -0.72 15.66 -13.63
N ARG A 58 -2.04 15.66 -13.69
CA ARG A 58 -2.78 16.50 -14.65
C ARG A 58 -2.45 17.98 -14.47
N LYS A 59 -2.23 18.42 -13.23
CA LYS A 59 -1.96 19.84 -12.91
C LYS A 59 -0.48 20.19 -12.94
N GLU A 60 0.37 19.29 -12.47
CA GLU A 60 1.78 19.56 -12.18
C GLU A 60 2.76 18.70 -12.98
N GLY A 61 2.27 17.74 -13.75
CA GLY A 61 3.11 16.85 -14.56
C GLY A 61 4.08 16.04 -13.72
N MET A 62 5.30 15.88 -14.19
CA MET A 62 6.33 15.07 -13.54
C MET A 62 6.68 15.53 -12.13
N SER A 63 6.41 16.77 -11.79
CA SER A 63 6.63 17.25 -10.41
C SER A 63 5.84 16.43 -9.40
N ALA A 64 4.60 16.04 -9.74
CA ALA A 64 3.77 15.21 -8.87
C ALA A 64 4.39 13.83 -8.67
N TYR A 65 4.87 13.21 -9.74
CA TYR A 65 5.50 11.88 -9.65
C TYR A 65 6.85 11.95 -8.93
N SER A 66 7.63 12.98 -9.20
CA SER A 66 8.95 13.16 -8.59
C SER A 66 8.87 13.23 -7.05
N ARG A 67 7.80 13.80 -6.50
CA ARG A 67 7.61 13.82 -5.05
C ARG A 67 7.39 12.42 -4.47
N ILE A 68 6.69 11.56 -5.20
CA ILE A 68 6.51 10.16 -4.80
C ILE A 68 7.87 9.45 -4.81
N GLN A 69 8.65 9.67 -5.85
CA GLN A 69 9.99 9.06 -5.98
C GLN A 69 10.90 9.51 -4.84
N GLU A 70 10.86 10.78 -4.46
CA GLU A 70 11.60 11.28 -3.31
C GLU A 70 11.21 10.58 -2.01
N GLN A 71 9.92 10.32 -1.82
CA GLN A 71 9.43 9.57 -0.65
C GLN A 71 9.97 8.14 -0.65
N GLU A 72 10.01 7.50 -1.80
CA GLU A 72 10.56 6.15 -1.92
C GLU A 72 12.04 6.11 -1.54
N PHE A 73 12.83 7.02 -2.09
CA PHE A 73 14.26 7.11 -1.76
C PHE A 73 14.49 7.38 -0.28
N ALA A 74 13.68 8.24 0.32
CA ALA A 74 13.79 8.55 1.74
C ALA A 74 13.49 7.36 2.63
N ARG A 75 12.72 6.39 2.15
CA ARG A 75 12.32 5.21 2.92
C ARG A 75 13.22 3.99 2.72
N GLU A 76 14.23 4.08 1.84
CA GLU A 76 15.18 2.97 1.63
C GLU A 76 15.85 2.55 2.94
N LYS A 77 16.23 3.52 3.76
CA LYS A 77 16.87 3.26 5.07
C LYS A 77 15.95 2.49 6.02
N ASP A 78 14.64 2.53 5.79
CA ASP A 78 13.65 1.84 6.61
C ASP A 78 13.25 0.48 6.03
N GLY A 79 13.93 0.03 4.97
CA GLY A 79 13.69 -1.27 4.37
C GLY A 79 12.78 -1.25 3.15
N TYR A 80 12.40 -0.07 2.65
CA TYR A 80 11.61 0.03 1.43
C TYR A 80 12.49 -0.27 0.22
N THR A 81 12.11 -1.24 -0.61
CA THR A 81 12.96 -1.77 -1.69
C THR A 81 12.44 -1.55 -3.10
N SER A 82 11.25 -1.00 -3.28
CA SER A 82 10.64 -0.83 -4.61
C SER A 82 11.41 0.10 -5.53
N VAL A 83 12.29 0.95 -5.00
CA VAL A 83 13.21 1.77 -5.81
C VAL A 83 14.18 0.90 -6.61
N LYS A 84 14.35 -0.36 -6.21
CA LYS A 84 15.13 -1.37 -6.93
C LYS A 84 14.18 -2.27 -7.71
N HIS A 85 13.30 -1.66 -8.49
CA HIS A 85 12.21 -2.36 -9.17
C HIS A 85 12.68 -3.48 -10.10
N GLN A 86 13.89 -3.38 -10.63
CA GLN A 86 14.47 -4.45 -11.46
C GLN A 86 14.55 -5.76 -10.70
N ARG A 87 14.90 -5.69 -9.41
CA ARG A 87 14.92 -6.85 -8.54
C ARG A 87 13.52 -7.30 -8.19
N GLU A 88 12.63 -6.36 -7.87
CA GLU A 88 11.27 -6.66 -7.40
C GLU A 88 10.40 -7.28 -8.47
N VAL A 89 10.55 -6.82 -9.73
CA VAL A 89 9.71 -7.27 -10.85
C VAL A 89 10.49 -8.07 -11.90
N GLY A 90 11.78 -8.34 -11.66
CA GLY A 90 12.61 -9.13 -12.56
C GLY A 90 12.97 -8.46 -13.89
N THR A 91 12.87 -7.13 -13.97
CA THR A 91 13.15 -6.40 -15.22
C THR A 91 14.60 -6.51 -15.65
N SER A 92 15.53 -6.69 -14.72
CA SER A 92 16.94 -6.90 -15.07
C SER A 92 17.15 -8.16 -15.91
N TYR A 93 16.34 -9.18 -15.70
CA TYR A 93 16.36 -10.38 -16.54
C TYR A 93 15.93 -10.04 -17.97
N PHE A 94 14.84 -9.29 -18.12
CA PHE A 94 14.35 -8.89 -19.44
C PHE A 94 15.33 -7.98 -20.17
N ASP A 95 15.97 -7.07 -19.43
CA ASP A 95 17.01 -6.19 -20.00
C ASP A 95 18.18 -7.00 -20.53
N ALA A 96 18.64 -8.00 -19.76
CA ALA A 96 19.72 -8.88 -20.17
C ALA A 96 19.38 -9.67 -21.44
N VAL A 97 18.15 -10.20 -21.53
CA VAL A 97 17.67 -10.91 -22.70
C VAL A 97 17.59 -9.98 -23.90
N SER A 98 17.04 -8.80 -23.73
CA SER A 98 16.93 -7.79 -24.78
C SER A 98 18.30 -7.40 -25.32
N ASN A 99 19.27 -7.16 -24.46
CA ASN A 99 20.63 -6.80 -24.84
C ASN A 99 21.33 -7.93 -25.61
N THR A 100 21.01 -9.18 -25.26
CA THR A 100 21.60 -10.35 -25.92
C THR A 100 21.11 -10.51 -27.36
N ILE A 101 19.84 -10.20 -27.63
CA ILE A 101 19.23 -10.40 -28.95
C ILE A 101 19.26 -9.15 -29.81
N SER A 102 19.60 -8.02 -29.26
CA SER A 102 19.71 -6.77 -30.03
C SER A 102 21.12 -6.57 -30.52
#